data_6b19ef944ea0cde3310b4385eeae0d24
#
_entry.id   6b19ef944ea0cde3310b4385eeae0d24
#
_cell.length_a   1.000
_cell.length_b   1.000
_cell.length_c   1.000
_cell.angle_alpha   90.00
_cell.angle_beta   90.00
_cell.angle_gamma   90.00
#
_symmetry.space_group_name_H-M   'P 1'
#
loop_
_entity.id
_entity.type
_entity.pdbx_description
1 polymer ?
#
loop_
_entity_poly.entity_id
_entity_poly.type
_entity_poly.pdbx_seq_one_letter_code
_entity_poly.pdbx_strand_id
1 'polypeptide(L)'
;MIADLVIGVLALLGSLCFLVAAVTMSRAGDALTRINILSVATGLGMMLFIFSAYGHELRSGYSWAQLLMALVALGATVVVTTVASMTLARAAYRADGRLDPLTAYDDIAEETGT
;
A
#
# COMPACT_ATOMS: atom_id res chain seq x y z
N MET A 1 6.54 4.13 -28.69
CA MET A 1 6.35 2.66 -28.66
C MET A 1 6.92 2.05 -27.38
N ILE A 2 8.22 2.10 -27.13
CA ILE A 2 8.82 1.50 -25.91
C ILE A 2 8.28 2.16 -24.64
N ALA A 3 8.14 3.49 -24.64
CA ALA A 3 7.57 4.21 -23.50
C ALA A 3 6.12 3.81 -23.20
N ASP A 4 5.29 3.61 -24.21
CA ASP A 4 3.91 3.13 -24.05
C ASP A 4 3.87 1.73 -23.46
N LEU A 5 4.79 0.87 -23.90
CA LEU A 5 4.90 -0.47 -23.37
C LEU A 5 5.28 -0.45 -21.88
N VAL A 6 6.26 0.37 -21.50
CA VAL A 6 6.70 0.52 -20.11
C VAL A 6 5.57 1.06 -19.23
N ILE A 7 4.87 2.10 -19.69
CA ILE A 7 3.72 2.68 -18.98
C ILE A 7 2.61 1.63 -18.79
N GLY A 8 2.29 0.89 -19.85
CA GLY A 8 1.30 -0.17 -19.80
C GLY A 8 1.69 -1.32 -18.85
N VAL A 9 2.96 -1.73 -18.87
CA VAL A 9 3.48 -2.76 -17.97
C VAL A 9 3.42 -2.31 -16.51
N LEU A 10 3.78 -1.06 -16.22
CA LEU A 10 3.67 -0.51 -14.86
C LEU A 10 2.22 -0.50 -14.35
N ALA A 11 1.29 -0.08 -15.20
CA ALA A 11 -0.13 -0.10 -14.87
C ALA A 11 -0.66 -1.53 -14.63
N LEU A 12 -0.26 -2.48 -15.47
CA LEU A 12 -0.62 -3.89 -15.31
C LEU A 12 -0.03 -4.50 -14.03
N LEU A 13 1.22 -4.20 -13.72
CA LEU A 13 1.85 -4.65 -12.47
C LEU A 13 1.15 -4.08 -11.24
N GLY A 14 0.79 -2.79 -11.28
CA GLY A 14 0.00 -2.17 -10.21
C GLY A 14 -1.36 -2.88 -10.02
N SER A 15 -2.07 -3.13 -11.11
CA SER A 15 -3.34 -3.86 -11.08
C SER A 15 -3.19 -5.28 -10.55
N LEU A 16 -2.13 -5.97 -10.96
CA LEU A 16 -1.82 -7.32 -10.49
C LEU A 16 -1.54 -7.35 -8.98
N CYS A 17 -0.81 -6.36 -8.47
CA CYS A 17 -0.59 -6.22 -7.02
C CYS A 17 -1.90 -6.13 -6.24
N PHE A 18 -2.86 -5.33 -6.72
CA PHE A 18 -4.18 -5.23 -6.09
C PHE A 18 -4.97 -6.54 -6.19
N LEU A 19 -4.93 -7.20 -7.34
CA LEU A 19 -5.62 -8.49 -7.52
C LEU A 19 -5.06 -9.57 -6.59
N VAL A 20 -3.74 -9.71 -6.55
CA VAL A 20 -3.06 -10.67 -5.66
C VAL A 20 -3.38 -10.36 -4.19
N ALA A 21 -3.36 -9.09 -3.80
CA ALA A 21 -3.73 -8.67 -2.46
C ALA A 21 -5.18 -9.02 -2.13
N ALA A 22 -6.12 -8.79 -3.04
CA ALA A 22 -7.52 -9.14 -2.84
C ALA A 22 -7.72 -10.64 -2.63
N VAL A 23 -7.08 -11.46 -3.46
CA VAL A 23 -7.13 -12.94 -3.33
C VAL A 23 -6.49 -13.40 -2.02
N THR A 24 -5.32 -12.87 -1.68
CA THR A 24 -4.61 -13.25 -0.44
C THR A 24 -5.40 -12.80 0.78
N MET A 25 -5.99 -11.60 0.74
CA MET A 25 -6.82 -11.06 1.82
C MET A 25 -8.06 -11.91 2.08
N SER A 26 -8.67 -12.47 1.03
CA SER A 26 -9.83 -13.38 1.17
C SER A 26 -9.47 -14.70 1.85
N ARG A 27 -8.20 -15.11 1.76
CA ARG A 27 -7.69 -16.36 2.37
C ARG A 27 -7.04 -16.16 3.74
N ALA A 28 -6.74 -14.92 4.11
CA ALA A 28 -6.11 -14.63 5.40
C ALA A 28 -7.06 -14.95 6.56
N GLY A 29 -6.53 -15.64 7.57
CA GLY A 29 -7.32 -16.10 8.72
C GLY A 29 -7.53 -15.04 9.78
N ASP A 30 -6.61 -14.08 9.91
CA ASP A 30 -6.61 -13.06 10.96
C ASP A 30 -6.63 -11.63 10.41
N ALA A 31 -7.15 -10.71 11.21
CA ALA A 31 -7.32 -9.31 10.84
C ALA A 31 -5.98 -8.60 10.62
N LEU A 32 -4.96 -8.92 11.43
CA LEU A 32 -3.64 -8.29 11.32
C LEU A 32 -2.94 -8.66 10.02
N THR A 33 -3.02 -9.93 9.61
CA THR A 33 -2.49 -10.38 8.31
C THR A 33 -3.18 -9.68 7.15
N ARG A 34 -4.52 -9.53 7.21
CA ARG A 34 -5.29 -8.80 6.20
C ARG A 34 -4.84 -7.35 6.05
N ILE A 35 -4.63 -6.65 7.16
CA ILE A 35 -4.17 -5.26 7.17
C ILE A 35 -2.77 -5.14 6.59
N ASN A 36 -1.88 -6.07 6.92
CA ASN A 36 -0.52 -6.07 6.38
C ASN A 36 -0.51 -6.26 4.85
N ILE A 37 -1.31 -7.19 4.34
CA ILE A 37 -1.47 -7.42 2.90
C ILE A 37 -2.02 -6.17 2.21
N LEU A 38 -3.05 -5.54 2.79
CA LEU A 38 -3.63 -4.31 2.27
C LEU A 38 -2.60 -3.18 2.20
N SER A 39 -1.78 -3.05 3.23
CA SER A 39 -0.71 -2.04 3.30
C SER A 39 0.33 -2.21 2.19
N VAL A 40 0.75 -3.44 1.93
CA VAL A 40 1.70 -3.74 0.84
C VAL A 40 1.07 -3.45 -0.52
N ALA A 41 -0.18 -3.87 -0.73
CA ALA A 41 -0.88 -3.64 -1.99
C ALA A 41 -1.08 -2.15 -2.29
N THR A 42 -1.56 -1.39 -1.30
CA THR A 42 -1.79 0.05 -1.48
C THR A 42 -0.49 0.81 -1.61
N GLY A 43 0.53 0.49 -0.84
CA GLY A 43 1.84 1.14 -0.94
C GLY A 43 2.50 0.88 -2.29
N LEU A 44 2.71 -0.38 -2.64
CA LEU A 44 3.41 -0.76 -3.87
C LEU A 44 2.56 -0.50 -5.12
N GLY A 45 1.30 -0.93 -5.10
CA GLY A 45 0.39 -0.80 -6.24
C GLY A 45 0.14 0.66 -6.61
N MET A 46 -0.11 1.52 -5.63
CA MET A 46 -0.31 2.95 -5.87
C MET A 46 0.96 3.64 -6.39
N MET A 47 2.13 3.28 -5.91
CA MET A 47 3.39 3.82 -6.46
C MET A 47 3.54 3.47 -7.93
N LEU A 48 3.25 2.23 -8.31
CA LEU A 48 3.32 1.80 -9.72
C LEU A 48 2.33 2.58 -10.59
N PHE A 49 1.11 2.82 -10.11
CA PHE A 49 0.12 3.64 -10.82
C PHE A 49 0.57 5.09 -10.97
N ILE A 50 1.13 5.71 -9.92
CA ILE A 50 1.62 7.08 -9.97
C ILE A 50 2.77 7.20 -10.99
N PHE A 51 3.71 6.25 -11.00
CA PHE A 51 4.77 6.24 -12.00
C PHE A 51 4.25 6.02 -13.42
N SER A 52 3.26 5.15 -13.60
CA SER A 52 2.61 4.94 -14.89
C SER A 52 1.91 6.22 -15.38
N ALA A 53 1.12 6.85 -14.53
CA ALA A 53 0.42 8.09 -14.85
C ALA A 53 1.39 9.23 -15.18
N TYR A 54 2.44 9.41 -14.38
CA TYR A 54 3.45 10.42 -14.61
C TYR A 54 4.23 10.16 -15.92
N GLY A 55 4.55 8.91 -16.20
CA GLY A 55 5.18 8.53 -17.47
C GLY A 55 4.32 8.86 -18.68
N HIS A 56 3.00 8.69 -18.57
CA HIS A 56 2.06 9.07 -19.62
C HIS A 56 2.01 10.59 -19.83
N GLU A 57 1.96 11.36 -18.75
CA GLU A 57 1.96 12.82 -18.79
C GLU A 57 3.25 13.40 -19.37
N LEU A 58 4.42 12.82 -19.08
CA LEU A 58 5.70 13.24 -19.65
C LEU A 58 5.72 13.21 -21.19
N ARG A 59 4.91 12.37 -21.81
CA ARG A 59 4.79 12.28 -23.27
C ARG A 59 3.99 13.44 -23.87
N SER A 60 3.06 13.98 -23.12
CA SER A 60 2.25 15.13 -23.52
C SER A 60 3.01 16.46 -23.42
N GLY A 61 4.15 16.46 -22.74
CA GLY A 61 5.01 17.62 -22.53
C GLY A 61 5.41 17.77 -21.06
N TYR A 62 6.67 18.10 -20.83
CA TYR A 62 7.18 18.30 -19.48
C TYR A 62 6.57 19.55 -18.84
N SER A 63 6.02 19.39 -17.65
CA SER A 63 5.50 20.49 -16.82
C SER A 63 5.94 20.34 -15.37
N TRP A 64 6.43 21.41 -14.79
CA TRP A 64 6.79 21.46 -13.36
C TRP A 64 5.58 21.18 -12.45
N ALA A 65 4.38 21.58 -12.88
CA ALA A 65 3.16 21.30 -12.14
C ALA A 65 2.88 19.80 -12.05
N GLN A 66 3.06 19.06 -13.12
CA GLN A 66 2.88 17.60 -13.17
C GLN A 66 3.89 16.89 -12.26
N LEU A 67 5.14 17.33 -12.26
CA LEU A 67 6.16 16.79 -11.36
C LEU A 67 5.78 17.02 -9.89
N LEU A 68 5.37 18.24 -9.55
CA LEU A 68 4.90 18.56 -8.20
C LEU A 68 3.70 17.72 -7.79
N MET A 69 2.72 17.56 -8.68
CA MET A 69 1.54 16.71 -8.42
C MET A 69 1.93 15.26 -8.16
N ALA A 70 2.86 14.70 -8.95
CA ALA A 70 3.35 13.34 -8.76
C ALA A 70 4.07 13.17 -7.41
N LEU A 71 4.92 14.13 -7.03
CA LEU A 71 5.63 14.13 -5.76
C LEU A 71 4.67 14.24 -4.57
N VAL A 72 3.67 15.13 -4.66
CA VAL A 72 2.63 15.27 -3.64
C VAL A 72 1.80 14.00 -3.52
N ALA A 73 1.42 13.38 -4.64
CA ALA A 73 0.68 12.13 -4.66
C ALA A 73 1.48 10.98 -4.01
N LEU A 74 2.77 10.85 -4.32
CA LEU A 74 3.67 9.88 -3.69
C LEU A 74 3.78 10.11 -2.19
N GLY A 75 4.06 11.34 -1.78
CA GLY A 75 4.16 11.70 -0.36
C GLY A 75 2.87 11.44 0.40
N ALA A 76 1.74 11.85 -0.16
CA ALA A 76 0.42 11.59 0.42
C ALA A 76 0.13 10.10 0.54
N THR A 77 0.44 9.31 -0.49
CA THR A 77 0.25 7.85 -0.45
C THR A 77 1.07 7.21 0.67
N VAL A 78 2.32 7.58 0.83
CA VAL A 78 3.19 7.06 1.90
C VAL A 78 2.64 7.42 3.28
N VAL A 79 2.29 8.69 3.50
CA VAL A 79 1.77 9.16 4.79
C VAL A 79 0.44 8.49 5.12
N VAL A 80 -0.52 8.52 4.20
CA VAL A 80 -1.85 7.94 4.42
C VAL A 80 -1.75 6.43 4.65
N THR A 81 -0.97 5.71 3.84
CA THR A 81 -0.80 4.27 3.98
C THR A 81 -0.18 3.91 5.33
N THR A 82 0.85 4.64 5.75
CA THR A 82 1.53 4.40 7.03
C THR A 82 0.60 4.66 8.21
N VAL A 83 -0.06 5.82 8.24
CA VAL A 83 -0.97 6.19 9.35
C VAL A 83 -2.18 5.26 9.39
N ALA A 84 -2.79 4.97 8.25
CA ALA A 84 -3.94 4.07 8.17
C ALA A 84 -3.59 2.66 8.62
N SER A 85 -2.44 2.12 8.20
CA SER A 85 -1.98 0.79 8.61
C SER A 85 -1.75 0.69 10.11
N MET A 86 -1.09 1.69 10.71
CA MET A 86 -0.87 1.73 12.15
C MET A 86 -2.17 1.81 12.94
N THR A 87 -3.10 2.67 12.51
CA THR A 87 -4.38 2.86 13.19
C THR A 87 -5.23 1.61 13.10
N LEU A 88 -5.33 1.00 11.92
CA LEU A 88 -6.07 -0.23 11.70
C LEU A 88 -5.47 -1.42 12.45
N ALA A 89 -4.15 -1.54 12.46
CA ALA A 89 -3.46 -2.61 13.20
C ALA A 89 -3.75 -2.52 14.70
N ARG A 90 -3.68 -1.33 15.29
CA ARG A 90 -4.02 -1.11 16.70
C ARG A 90 -5.49 -1.41 16.99
N ALA A 91 -6.39 -0.99 16.10
CA ALA A 91 -7.83 -1.28 16.25
C ALA A 91 -8.11 -2.78 16.16
N ALA A 92 -7.52 -3.47 15.20
CA ALA A 92 -7.66 -4.91 15.02
C ALA A 92 -7.10 -5.70 16.21
N TYR A 93 -5.94 -5.29 16.73
CA TYR A 93 -5.36 -5.90 17.92
C TYR A 93 -6.29 -5.80 19.14
N ARG A 94 -6.87 -4.62 19.37
CA ARG A 94 -7.81 -4.40 20.48
C ARG A 94 -9.12 -5.18 20.34
N ALA A 95 -9.58 -5.36 19.08
CA ALA A 95 -10.84 -6.04 18.80
C ALA A 95 -10.73 -7.57 18.91
N ASP A 96 -9.65 -8.16 18.39
CA ASP A 96 -9.52 -9.61 18.25
C ASP A 96 -8.56 -10.24 19.28
N GLY A 97 -7.55 -9.50 19.74
CA GLY A 97 -6.60 -9.95 20.76
C GLY A 97 -5.78 -11.20 20.39
N ARG A 98 -5.92 -11.67 19.15
CA ARG A 98 -5.23 -12.86 18.67
C ARG A 98 -3.94 -12.50 17.98
N LEU A 99 -2.85 -13.04 18.48
CA LEU A 99 -1.53 -12.92 17.88
C LEU A 99 -1.13 -14.25 17.21
N ASP A 100 -0.22 -14.14 16.25
CA ASP A 100 0.41 -15.31 15.66
C ASP A 100 1.14 -16.11 16.77
N PRO A 101 1.03 -17.45 16.80
CA PRO A 101 1.72 -18.28 17.78
C PRO A 101 3.25 -18.11 17.81
N LEU A 102 3.83 -17.58 16.72
CA LEU A 102 5.25 -17.30 16.60
C LEU A 102 5.67 -15.94 17.14
N THR A 103 4.71 -15.10 17.59
CA THR A 103 5.00 -13.78 18.16
C THR A 103 5.71 -13.95 19.49
N ALA A 104 6.98 -13.53 19.55
CA ALA A 104 7.83 -13.67 20.72
C ALA A 104 7.63 -12.55 21.75
N TYR A 105 7.13 -11.38 21.30
CA TYR A 105 6.98 -10.19 22.14
C TYR A 105 5.79 -9.35 21.66
N ASP A 106 5.05 -8.80 22.61
CA ASP A 106 3.87 -7.99 22.35
C ASP A 106 4.03 -6.58 22.94
N ASP A 107 4.57 -5.67 22.14
CA ASP A 107 4.80 -4.26 22.53
C ASP A 107 3.49 -3.53 22.87
N ILE A 108 2.38 -3.87 22.21
CA ILE A 108 1.09 -3.20 22.41
C ILE A 108 0.50 -3.59 23.76
N ALA A 109 0.64 -4.82 24.18
CA ALA A 109 0.18 -5.29 25.49
C ALA A 109 0.95 -4.56 26.61
N GLU A 110 2.24 -4.34 26.46
CA GLU A 110 3.07 -3.63 27.40
C GLU A 110 2.67 -2.15 27.51
N GLU A 111 2.43 -1.49 26.37
CA GLU A 111 1.99 -0.09 26.31
C GLU A 111 0.64 0.13 27.00
N THR A 112 -0.26 -0.84 26.91
CA THR A 112 -1.60 -0.76 27.52
C THR A 112 -1.64 -1.20 28.98
N GLY A 113 -0.56 -1.69 29.54
CA GLY A 113 -0.48 -2.14 30.93
C GLY A 113 -1.21 -3.46 31.21
N THR A 114 -1.52 -4.19 30.15
CA THR A 114 -2.11 -5.51 30.19
C THR A 114 -1.12 -6.58 29.74
#